data_89a0d098cb9d7296599ef7516ac92c9f
#
_entry.id   89a0d098cb9d7296599ef7516ac92c9f
#
_cell.length_a   1.000
_cell.length_b   1.000
_cell.length_c   1.000
_cell.angle_alpha   90.00
_cell.angle_beta   90.00
_cell.angle_gamma   90.00
#
_symmetry.space_group_name_H-M   'P 1'
#
loop_
_entity.id
_entity.type
_entity.pdbx_description
1 polymer ?
#
loop_
_entity_poly.entity_id
_entity_poly.type
_entity_poly.pdbx_seq_one_letter_code
_entity_poly.pdbx_strand_id
1 'polypeptide(L)'
;MKYIKAEIFRIFHTRNYLKFIFAITLILLGSMIYSSIDSNSGEYFESMETFLKIVSIIISIFFSVTIFKKKDIKVELLSMGLSRKHIFVCDLITLQIFTIFSIVIMGGLILLFSLLKNLVGADYIGRSYIGFVYFLIRMIVLMINVNNGVMGLTYLLNNVALGIATSFVIIPSVFQIGMYMTEGKIYDVFNNLLLIQPFKLLDLGLATEQIGNSFMKTAGISFVFVFVIYLISGYVRFSRKEIN
;
A
#
# COMPACT_ATOMS: atom_id res chain seq x y z
N MET A 1 2.67 -1.08 23.48
CA MET A 1 3.49 0.05 23.03
C MET A 1 5.01 -0.24 22.96
N LYS A 2 5.63 -0.89 23.94
CA LYS A 2 7.10 -1.19 23.91
C LYS A 2 7.51 -2.02 22.68
N TYR A 3 6.73 -3.02 22.28
CA TYR A 3 7.02 -3.86 21.12
C TYR A 3 7.01 -3.08 19.79
N ILE A 4 6.01 -2.22 19.54
CA ILE A 4 5.96 -1.40 18.32
C ILE A 4 7.19 -0.48 18.22
N LYS A 5 7.58 0.14 19.36
CA LYS A 5 8.78 1.00 19.38
C LYS A 5 10.06 0.21 19.08
N ALA A 6 10.21 -0.97 19.68
CA ALA A 6 11.35 -1.84 19.42
C ALA A 6 11.40 -2.29 17.95
N GLU A 7 10.24 -2.59 17.36
CA GLU A 7 10.12 -3.01 15.98
C GLU A 7 10.45 -1.88 15.00
N ILE A 8 9.92 -0.69 15.24
CA ILE A 8 10.25 0.51 14.46
C ILE A 8 11.76 0.78 14.54
N PHE A 9 12.34 0.80 15.76
CA PHE A 9 13.77 1.00 15.94
C PHE A 9 14.60 -0.04 15.17
N ARG A 10 14.22 -1.30 15.25
CA ARG A 10 14.90 -2.39 14.55
C ARG A 10 14.89 -2.21 13.04
N ILE A 11 13.73 -1.87 12.44
CA ILE A 11 13.62 -1.68 10.99
C ILE A 11 14.50 -0.51 10.56
N PHE A 12 14.47 0.62 11.25
CA PHE A 12 15.32 1.77 10.95
C PHE A 12 16.82 1.48 11.02
N HIS A 13 17.26 0.58 11.92
CA HIS A 13 18.66 0.22 12.07
C HIS A 13 19.11 -0.96 11.16
N THR A 14 18.19 -1.50 10.38
CA THR A 14 18.54 -2.57 9.43
C THR A 14 19.19 -1.98 8.19
N ARG A 15 20.43 -2.41 7.86
CA ARG A 15 21.16 -1.95 6.65
C ARG A 15 20.34 -2.05 5.36
N ASN A 16 19.50 -3.07 5.25
CA ASN A 16 18.65 -3.28 4.08
C ASN A 16 17.58 -2.19 3.94
N TYR A 17 17.03 -1.68 5.05
CA TYR A 17 16.10 -0.57 5.05
C TYR A 17 16.77 0.71 4.53
N LEU A 18 17.94 1.05 5.06
CA LEU A 18 18.67 2.25 4.63
C LEU A 18 19.03 2.18 3.13
N LYS A 19 19.52 1.04 2.65
CA LYS A 19 19.80 0.82 1.23
C LYS A 19 18.54 0.96 0.36
N PHE A 20 17.43 0.39 0.81
CA PHE A 20 16.15 0.44 0.09
C PHE A 20 15.62 1.88 -0.01
N ILE A 21 15.57 2.61 1.11
CA ILE A 21 15.13 4.03 1.12
C ILE A 21 16.06 4.88 0.26
N PHE A 22 17.37 4.70 0.37
CA PHE A 22 18.35 5.43 -0.46
C PHE A 22 18.14 5.18 -1.95
N ALA A 23 17.98 3.92 -2.36
CA ALA A 23 17.71 3.56 -3.75
C ALA A 23 16.41 4.20 -4.28
N ILE A 24 15.32 4.12 -3.52
CA ILE A 24 14.04 4.73 -3.89
C ILE A 24 14.16 6.27 -3.97
N THR A 25 14.86 6.89 -3.03
CA THR A 25 15.07 8.35 -3.05
C THR A 25 15.88 8.78 -4.27
N LEU A 26 16.91 8.03 -4.66
CA LEU A 26 17.68 8.30 -5.90
C LEU A 26 16.81 8.19 -7.15
N ILE A 27 15.97 7.14 -7.23
CA ILE A 27 15.05 6.95 -8.35
C ILE A 27 14.03 8.09 -8.39
N LEU A 28 13.51 8.49 -7.23
CA LEU A 28 12.58 9.61 -7.11
C LEU A 28 13.24 10.91 -7.62
N LEU A 29 14.44 11.25 -7.16
CA LEU A 29 15.15 12.43 -7.62
C LEU A 29 15.40 12.41 -9.13
N GLY A 30 15.81 11.26 -9.67
CA GLY A 30 15.98 11.08 -11.12
C GLY A 30 14.69 11.29 -11.90
N SER A 31 13.57 10.73 -11.42
CA SER A 31 12.26 10.91 -12.05
C SER A 31 11.75 12.35 -11.97
N MET A 32 11.97 13.04 -10.84
CA MET A 32 11.62 14.44 -10.67
C MET A 32 12.39 15.34 -11.64
N ILE A 33 13.70 15.12 -11.80
CA ILE A 33 14.53 15.88 -12.74
C ILE A 33 14.06 15.59 -14.17
N TYR A 34 13.91 14.32 -14.55
CA TYR A 34 13.46 13.93 -15.89
C TYR A 34 12.11 14.54 -16.25
N SER A 35 11.10 14.36 -15.40
CA SER A 35 9.74 14.91 -15.63
C SER A 35 9.71 16.43 -15.63
N SER A 36 10.72 17.11 -15.11
CA SER A 36 10.77 18.58 -15.05
C SER A 36 11.44 19.24 -16.25
N ILE A 37 12.05 18.49 -17.17
CA ILE A 37 12.81 19.05 -18.29
C ILE A 37 11.88 19.61 -19.37
N ASP A 38 10.85 18.85 -19.76
CA ASP A 38 9.98 19.20 -20.89
C ASP A 38 8.49 19.26 -20.57
N SER A 39 8.08 19.12 -19.28
CA SER A 39 6.67 19.00 -18.91
C SER A 39 6.10 20.28 -18.29
N ASN A 40 4.83 20.56 -18.60
CA ASN A 40 4.01 21.53 -17.89
C ASN A 40 3.71 21.04 -16.47
N SER A 41 3.28 21.93 -15.57
CA SER A 41 2.96 21.57 -14.18
C SER A 41 1.95 20.42 -14.04
N GLY A 42 0.98 20.31 -14.94
CA GLY A 42 -0.01 19.23 -14.96
C GLY A 42 0.62 17.88 -15.27
N GLU A 43 1.40 17.77 -16.33
CA GLU A 43 2.10 16.56 -16.77
C GLU A 43 3.14 16.10 -15.74
N TYR A 44 3.82 17.05 -15.08
CA TYR A 44 4.75 16.75 -14.00
C TYR A 44 4.03 16.03 -12.84
N PHE A 45 2.92 16.58 -12.34
CA PHE A 45 2.20 15.96 -11.24
C PHE A 45 1.57 14.62 -11.64
N GLU A 46 1.04 14.46 -12.82
CA GLU A 46 0.51 13.19 -13.33
C GLU A 46 1.58 12.10 -13.40
N SER A 47 2.77 12.45 -13.88
CA SER A 47 3.94 11.55 -13.87
C SER A 47 4.35 11.15 -12.45
N MET A 48 4.35 12.10 -11.50
CA MET A 48 4.69 11.87 -10.11
C MET A 48 3.63 11.05 -9.38
N GLU A 49 2.36 11.23 -9.69
CA GLU A 49 1.26 10.40 -9.18
C GLU A 49 1.42 8.94 -9.59
N THR A 50 1.70 8.69 -10.86
CA THR A 50 1.97 7.35 -11.39
C THR A 50 3.19 6.72 -10.72
N PHE A 51 4.27 7.48 -10.57
CA PHE A 51 5.47 7.04 -9.89
C PHE A 51 5.19 6.67 -8.42
N LEU A 52 4.54 7.54 -7.67
CA LEU A 52 4.21 7.29 -6.26
C LEU A 52 3.32 6.06 -6.09
N LYS A 53 2.36 5.83 -6.98
CA LYS A 53 1.50 4.65 -6.97
C LYS A 53 2.34 3.37 -7.04
N ILE A 54 3.24 3.27 -8.03
CA ILE A 54 4.11 2.10 -8.22
C ILE A 54 5.03 1.91 -7.00
N VAL A 55 5.69 2.98 -6.58
CA VAL A 55 6.64 2.93 -5.47
C VAL A 55 5.96 2.56 -4.15
N SER A 56 4.75 3.02 -3.90
CA SER A 56 4.00 2.67 -2.68
C SER A 56 3.66 1.19 -2.60
N ILE A 57 3.35 0.57 -3.74
CA ILE A 57 3.14 -0.88 -3.82
C ILE A 57 4.44 -1.62 -3.49
N ILE A 58 5.57 -1.18 -4.08
CA ILE A 58 6.89 -1.75 -3.82
C ILE A 58 7.26 -1.62 -2.33
N ILE A 59 6.99 -0.47 -1.72
CA ILE A 59 7.19 -0.21 -0.29
C ILE A 59 6.35 -1.16 0.56
N SER A 60 5.06 -1.31 0.25
CA SER A 60 4.16 -2.24 0.95
C SER A 60 4.68 -3.68 0.89
N ILE A 61 5.12 -4.12 -0.28
CA ILE A 61 5.72 -5.44 -0.48
C ILE A 61 7.00 -5.60 0.36
N PHE A 62 7.91 -4.64 0.28
CA PHE A 62 9.17 -4.68 1.03
C PHE A 62 8.96 -4.78 2.53
N PHE A 63 8.07 -3.95 3.10
CA PHE A 63 7.79 -3.99 4.53
C PHE A 63 7.05 -5.25 4.94
N SER A 64 6.11 -5.74 4.13
CA SER A 64 5.43 -7.02 4.39
C SER A 64 6.44 -8.17 4.48
N VAL A 65 7.38 -8.24 3.53
CA VAL A 65 8.47 -9.23 3.56
C VAL A 65 9.35 -9.06 4.81
N THR A 66 9.73 -7.83 5.13
CA THR A 66 10.62 -7.53 6.26
C THR A 66 9.98 -7.87 7.61
N ILE A 67 8.69 -7.60 7.77
CA ILE A 67 7.94 -7.88 9.00
C ILE A 67 7.66 -9.37 9.14
N PHE A 68 7.32 -10.06 8.08
CA PHE A 68 6.94 -11.47 8.14
C PHE A 68 8.12 -12.43 8.25
N LYS A 69 9.27 -12.08 7.68
CA LYS A 69 10.50 -12.92 7.67
C LYS A 69 11.04 -13.31 9.07
N LYS A 70 10.47 -12.76 10.13
CA LYS A 70 10.88 -12.94 11.53
C LYS A 70 10.22 -14.12 12.22
N LYS A 71 10.16 -15.26 11.58
CA LYS A 71 9.53 -16.43 12.21
C LYS A 71 10.18 -16.77 13.55
N ASP A 72 11.52 -16.74 13.62
CA ASP A 72 12.27 -17.11 14.83
C ASP A 72 12.03 -16.10 15.97
N ILE A 73 12.05 -14.79 15.67
CA ILE A 73 11.74 -13.74 16.66
C ILE A 73 10.30 -13.86 17.18
N LYS A 74 9.34 -14.23 16.30
CA LYS A 74 7.94 -14.41 16.74
C LYS A 74 7.78 -15.60 17.68
N VAL A 75 8.52 -16.67 17.46
CA VAL A 75 8.57 -17.82 18.38
C VAL A 75 9.14 -17.40 19.74
N GLU A 76 10.24 -16.65 19.75
CA GLU A 76 10.85 -16.10 20.96
C GLU A 76 9.90 -15.17 21.71
N LEU A 77 9.23 -14.24 21.03
CA LEU A 77 8.25 -13.35 21.64
C LEU A 77 7.06 -14.08 22.26
N LEU A 78 6.63 -15.17 21.63
CA LEU A 78 5.57 -16.02 22.19
C LEU A 78 6.06 -16.80 23.43
N SER A 79 7.31 -17.25 23.44
CA SER A 79 7.92 -17.89 24.62
C SER A 79 8.07 -16.91 25.78
N MET A 80 8.22 -15.61 25.50
CA MET A 80 8.24 -14.53 26.49
C MET A 80 6.83 -14.12 26.98
N GLY A 81 5.76 -14.83 26.55
CA GLY A 81 4.39 -14.60 27.00
C GLY A 81 3.60 -13.55 26.23
N LEU A 82 4.11 -13.05 25.10
CA LEU A 82 3.32 -12.16 24.23
C LEU A 82 2.21 -12.93 23.51
N SER A 83 1.00 -12.41 23.56
CA SER A 83 -0.13 -13.04 22.87
C SER A 83 0.01 -12.89 21.34
N ARG A 84 -0.44 -13.89 20.59
CA ARG A 84 -0.48 -13.88 19.12
C ARG A 84 -1.28 -12.70 18.56
N LYS A 85 -2.39 -12.36 19.23
CA LYS A 85 -3.19 -11.17 18.91
C LYS A 85 -2.32 -9.91 18.96
N HIS A 86 -1.53 -9.75 20.00
CA HIS A 86 -0.67 -8.59 20.17
C HIS A 86 0.38 -8.51 19.05
N ILE A 87 1.03 -9.62 18.71
CA ILE A 87 2.02 -9.69 17.62
C ILE A 87 1.36 -9.31 16.28
N PHE A 88 0.21 -9.91 15.95
CA PHE A 88 -0.51 -9.63 14.69
C PHE A 88 -0.88 -8.15 14.56
N VAL A 89 -1.47 -7.56 15.59
CA VAL A 89 -1.87 -6.15 15.59
C VAL A 89 -0.66 -5.23 15.49
N CYS A 90 0.44 -5.55 16.21
CA CYS A 90 1.66 -4.76 16.15
C CYS A 90 2.32 -4.81 14.78
N ASP A 91 2.36 -5.99 14.13
CA ASP A 91 2.88 -6.13 12.78
C ASP A 91 2.07 -5.32 11.77
N LEU A 92 0.73 -5.36 11.89
CA LEU A 92 -0.18 -4.58 11.05
C LEU A 92 0.05 -3.07 11.22
N ILE A 93 0.07 -2.59 12.48
CA ILE A 93 0.31 -1.18 12.79
C ILE A 93 1.68 -0.74 12.27
N THR A 94 2.71 -1.57 12.43
CA THR A 94 4.06 -1.28 11.95
C THR A 94 4.08 -1.13 10.43
N LEU A 95 3.42 -2.03 9.70
CA LEU A 95 3.29 -1.93 8.24
C LEU A 95 2.61 -0.63 7.81
N GLN A 96 1.50 -0.26 8.48
CA GLN A 96 0.78 0.99 8.18
C GLN A 96 1.67 2.22 8.42
N ILE A 97 2.33 2.28 9.58
CA ILE A 97 3.21 3.41 9.93
C ILE A 97 4.29 3.61 8.87
N PHE A 98 5.00 2.54 8.49
CA PHE A 98 6.09 2.66 7.52
C PHE A 98 5.60 3.03 6.12
N THR A 99 4.47 2.47 5.67
CA THR A 99 3.91 2.80 4.36
C THR A 99 3.45 4.25 4.32
N ILE A 100 2.68 4.71 5.33
CA ILE A 100 2.19 6.09 5.41
C ILE A 100 3.36 7.07 5.49
N PHE A 101 4.33 6.81 6.37
CA PHE A 101 5.51 7.64 6.54
C PHE A 101 6.31 7.78 5.23
N SER A 102 6.49 6.69 4.50
CA SER A 102 7.18 6.71 3.21
C SER A 102 6.42 7.53 2.16
N ILE A 103 5.10 7.40 2.06
CA ILE A 103 4.25 8.17 1.14
C ILE A 103 4.32 9.66 1.48
N VAL A 104 4.25 10.01 2.77
CA VAL A 104 4.30 11.42 3.22
C VAL A 104 5.65 12.04 2.91
N ILE A 105 6.75 11.33 3.15
CA ILE A 105 8.09 11.84 2.83
C ILE A 105 8.26 12.04 1.33
N MET A 106 7.91 11.05 0.51
CA MET A 106 8.08 11.13 -0.94
C MET A 106 7.17 12.19 -1.55
N GLY A 107 5.91 12.23 -1.14
CA GLY A 107 4.97 13.27 -1.56
C GLY A 107 5.43 14.67 -1.14
N GLY A 108 5.96 14.80 0.09
CA GLY A 108 6.55 16.04 0.58
C GLY A 108 7.76 16.50 -0.23
N LEU A 109 8.64 15.58 -0.64
CA LEU A 109 9.77 15.89 -1.51
C LEU A 109 9.32 16.38 -2.89
N ILE A 110 8.31 15.74 -3.50
CA ILE A 110 7.74 16.16 -4.78
C ILE A 110 7.15 17.58 -4.66
N LEU A 111 6.40 17.86 -3.60
CA LEU A 111 5.84 19.20 -3.34
C LEU A 111 6.93 20.24 -3.10
N LEU A 112 7.97 19.93 -2.34
CA LEU A 112 9.10 20.82 -2.12
C LEU A 112 9.83 21.13 -3.43
N PHE A 113 10.06 20.12 -4.27
CA PHE A 113 10.69 20.33 -5.56
C PHE A 113 9.86 21.21 -6.49
N SER A 114 8.53 21.01 -6.53
CA SER A 114 7.62 21.86 -7.31
C SER A 114 7.61 23.30 -6.83
N LEU A 115 7.70 23.53 -5.50
CA LEU A 115 7.84 24.88 -4.93
C LEU A 115 9.17 25.55 -5.33
N LEU A 116 10.28 24.80 -5.29
CA LEU A 116 11.58 25.32 -5.71
C LEU A 116 11.58 25.70 -7.20
N LYS A 117 10.97 24.88 -8.06
CA LYS A 117 10.80 25.19 -9.49
C LYS A 117 9.98 26.45 -9.70
N ASN A 118 8.91 26.63 -8.93
CA ASN A 118 8.08 27.84 -8.99
C ASN A 118 8.86 29.10 -8.60
N LEU A 119 9.76 29.03 -7.62
CA LEU A 119 10.63 30.16 -7.23
C LEU A 119 11.62 30.55 -8.34
N VAL A 120 11.96 29.64 -9.24
CA VAL A 120 12.83 29.89 -10.40
C VAL A 120 12.06 30.38 -11.63
N GLY A 121 10.75 30.63 -11.50
CA GLY A 121 9.92 31.22 -12.56
C GLY A 121 9.14 30.23 -13.41
N ALA A 122 9.02 28.97 -12.98
CA ALA A 122 8.17 28.00 -13.62
C ALA A 122 6.82 27.91 -12.88
N ASP A 123 5.69 28.08 -13.57
CA ASP A 123 4.35 28.04 -12.97
C ASP A 123 3.94 26.61 -12.58
N TYR A 124 4.41 26.14 -11.42
CA TYR A 124 4.08 24.84 -10.84
C TYR A 124 3.03 24.92 -9.70
N ILE A 125 2.57 26.10 -9.33
CA ILE A 125 1.52 26.30 -8.32
C ILE A 125 0.18 26.56 -9.02
N GLY A 126 -0.88 25.89 -8.55
CA GLY A 126 -2.22 26.07 -9.05
C GLY A 126 -3.11 24.85 -8.77
N ARG A 127 -4.10 24.61 -9.62
CA ARG A 127 -5.03 23.47 -9.49
C ARG A 127 -4.29 22.12 -9.40
N SER A 128 -3.21 21.95 -10.15
CA SER A 128 -2.41 20.74 -10.16
C SER A 128 -1.74 20.46 -8.82
N TYR A 129 -1.26 21.50 -8.10
CA TYR A 129 -0.69 21.38 -6.76
C TYR A 129 -1.72 20.89 -5.74
N ILE A 130 -2.90 21.52 -5.71
CA ILE A 130 -4.00 21.15 -4.82
C ILE A 130 -4.51 19.74 -5.16
N GLY A 131 -4.64 19.43 -6.44
CA GLY A 131 -5.00 18.10 -6.93
C GLY A 131 -4.05 17.02 -6.41
N PHE A 132 -2.74 17.28 -6.46
CA PHE A 132 -1.73 16.36 -5.95
C PHE A 132 -1.82 16.14 -4.43
N VAL A 133 -2.14 17.17 -3.65
CA VAL A 133 -2.37 17.01 -2.20
C VAL A 133 -3.59 16.11 -1.93
N TYR A 134 -4.69 16.29 -2.68
CA TYR A 134 -5.84 15.41 -2.58
C TYR A 134 -5.52 13.97 -3.01
N PHE A 135 -4.70 13.81 -4.05
CA PHE A 135 -4.19 12.51 -4.46
C PHE A 135 -3.42 11.81 -3.33
N LEU A 136 -2.50 12.51 -2.64
CA LEU A 136 -1.75 11.96 -1.51
C LEU A 136 -2.66 11.46 -0.38
N ILE A 137 -3.68 12.24 -0.02
CA ILE A 137 -4.65 11.84 1.01
C ILE A 137 -5.41 10.57 0.60
N ARG A 138 -5.93 10.54 -0.64
CA ARG A 138 -6.61 9.36 -1.19
C ARG A 138 -5.71 8.14 -1.19
N MET A 139 -4.48 8.32 -1.62
CA MET A 139 -3.49 7.26 -1.70
C MET A 139 -3.19 6.65 -0.32
N ILE A 140 -3.02 7.47 0.72
CA ILE A 140 -2.81 6.98 2.09
C ILE A 140 -3.99 6.10 2.52
N VAL A 141 -5.23 6.57 2.34
CA VAL A 141 -6.43 5.82 2.73
C VAL A 141 -6.53 4.49 1.98
N LEU A 142 -6.32 4.50 0.67
CA LEU A 142 -6.40 3.28 -0.14
C LEU A 142 -5.27 2.30 0.15
N MET A 143 -4.06 2.80 0.43
CA MET A 143 -2.92 1.95 0.81
C MET A 143 -3.12 1.26 2.17
N ILE A 144 -3.87 1.85 3.10
CA ILE A 144 -4.28 1.16 4.33
C ILE A 144 -5.08 -0.11 3.98
N ASN A 145 -6.00 -0.02 3.03
CA ASN A 145 -6.79 -1.17 2.59
C ASN A 145 -5.94 -2.24 1.90
N VAL A 146 -5.02 -1.84 1.03
CA VAL A 146 -4.05 -2.73 0.37
C VAL A 146 -3.20 -3.47 1.41
N ASN A 147 -2.63 -2.76 2.37
CA ASN A 147 -1.80 -3.35 3.43
C ASN A 147 -2.58 -4.35 4.29
N ASN A 148 -3.84 -4.03 4.61
CA ASN A 148 -4.73 -4.95 5.34
C ASN A 148 -4.95 -6.25 4.55
N GLY A 149 -5.16 -6.15 3.23
CA GLY A 149 -5.31 -7.28 2.34
C GLY A 149 -4.06 -8.16 2.26
N VAL A 150 -2.92 -7.53 1.99
CA VAL A 150 -1.62 -8.22 1.91
C VAL A 150 -1.28 -8.92 3.22
N MET A 151 -1.44 -8.22 4.34
CA MET A 151 -1.11 -8.77 5.65
C MET A 151 -2.04 -9.92 6.03
N GLY A 152 -3.36 -9.75 5.83
CA GLY A 152 -4.35 -10.79 6.09
C GLY A 152 -4.08 -12.05 5.30
N LEU A 153 -3.84 -11.94 3.99
CA LEU A 153 -3.52 -13.08 3.12
C LEU A 153 -2.16 -13.71 3.46
N THR A 154 -1.17 -12.91 3.81
CA THR A 154 0.14 -13.41 4.25
C THR A 154 0.02 -14.30 5.48
N TYR A 155 -0.74 -13.89 6.47
CA TYR A 155 -1.00 -14.70 7.66
C TYR A 155 -1.91 -15.90 7.38
N LEU A 156 -2.92 -15.71 6.52
CA LEU A 156 -3.81 -16.78 6.09
C LEU A 156 -3.05 -17.89 5.36
N LEU A 157 -2.17 -17.55 4.43
CA LEU A 157 -1.40 -18.51 3.64
C LEU A 157 -0.12 -18.97 4.35
N ASN A 158 0.28 -18.28 5.42
CA ASN A 158 1.53 -18.50 6.15
C ASN A 158 2.78 -18.42 5.26
N ASN A 159 2.70 -17.65 4.20
CA ASN A 159 3.77 -17.46 3.23
C ASN A 159 3.65 -16.07 2.62
N VAL A 160 4.74 -15.28 2.75
CA VAL A 160 4.76 -13.89 2.27
C VAL A 160 4.61 -13.82 0.76
N ALA A 161 5.37 -14.62 0.03
CA ALA A 161 5.35 -14.60 -1.43
C ALA A 161 3.96 -14.97 -1.96
N LEU A 162 3.34 -16.01 -1.40
CA LEU A 162 1.97 -16.39 -1.76
C LEU A 162 0.95 -15.32 -1.35
N GLY A 163 1.09 -14.74 -0.16
CA GLY A 163 0.20 -13.65 0.29
C GLY A 163 0.22 -12.46 -0.65
N ILE A 164 1.41 -12.02 -1.05
CA ILE A 164 1.61 -10.92 -2.00
C ILE A 164 1.08 -11.31 -3.38
N ALA A 165 1.49 -12.47 -3.91
CA ALA A 165 1.03 -12.94 -5.22
C ALA A 165 -0.50 -13.08 -5.28
N THR A 166 -1.11 -13.59 -4.21
CA THR A 166 -2.57 -13.71 -4.12
C THR A 166 -3.25 -12.36 -4.10
N SER A 167 -2.72 -11.40 -3.36
CA SER A 167 -3.31 -10.04 -3.27
C SER A 167 -3.25 -9.27 -4.60
N PHE A 168 -2.11 -9.31 -5.29
CA PHE A 168 -1.85 -8.43 -6.44
C PHE A 168 -2.07 -9.11 -7.80
N VAL A 169 -1.96 -10.43 -7.86
CA VAL A 169 -1.99 -11.16 -9.13
C VAL A 169 -3.12 -12.19 -9.15
N ILE A 170 -3.11 -13.18 -8.25
CA ILE A 170 -3.97 -14.34 -8.37
C ILE A 170 -5.45 -13.96 -8.29
N ILE A 171 -5.87 -13.27 -7.22
CA ILE A 171 -7.29 -12.91 -7.03
C ILE A 171 -7.78 -11.97 -8.14
N PRO A 172 -7.09 -10.85 -8.47
CA PRO A 172 -7.51 -10.01 -9.58
C PRO A 172 -7.59 -10.75 -10.93
N SER A 173 -6.61 -11.62 -11.23
CA SER A 173 -6.61 -12.39 -12.48
C SER A 173 -7.76 -13.39 -12.56
N VAL A 174 -8.09 -14.08 -11.47
CA VAL A 174 -9.22 -15.02 -11.43
C VAL A 174 -10.54 -14.29 -11.74
N PHE A 175 -10.78 -13.15 -11.12
CA PHE A 175 -11.99 -12.38 -11.39
C PHE A 175 -12.00 -11.80 -12.80
N GLN A 176 -10.85 -11.35 -13.31
CA GLN A 176 -10.74 -10.84 -14.69
C GLN A 176 -11.00 -11.95 -15.72
N ILE A 177 -10.44 -13.14 -15.53
CA ILE A 177 -10.74 -14.29 -16.39
C ILE A 177 -12.23 -14.66 -16.31
N GLY A 178 -12.80 -14.66 -15.10
CA GLY A 178 -14.24 -14.89 -14.90
C GLY A 178 -15.11 -13.91 -15.71
N MET A 179 -14.72 -12.63 -15.76
CA MET A 179 -15.41 -11.62 -16.59
C MET A 179 -15.32 -11.95 -18.08
N TYR A 180 -14.16 -12.38 -18.58
CA TYR A 180 -14.01 -12.74 -20.01
C TYR A 180 -14.76 -14.02 -20.42
N MET A 181 -15.01 -14.92 -19.46
CA MET A 181 -15.67 -16.19 -19.73
C MET A 181 -17.18 -16.16 -19.53
N THR A 182 -17.75 -15.06 -19.06
CA THR A 182 -19.14 -14.97 -18.65
C THR A 182 -19.84 -13.73 -19.23
N GLU A 183 -21.16 -13.81 -19.36
CA GLU A 183 -22.00 -12.70 -19.83
C GLU A 183 -23.15 -12.42 -18.85
N GLY A 184 -23.79 -11.26 -19.02
CA GLY A 184 -24.96 -10.88 -18.26
C GLY A 184 -24.72 -10.74 -16.76
N LYS A 185 -25.63 -11.24 -15.92
CA LYS A 185 -25.56 -11.10 -14.46
C LYS A 185 -24.30 -11.71 -13.83
N ILE A 186 -23.74 -12.77 -14.41
CA ILE A 186 -22.54 -13.42 -13.90
C ILE A 186 -21.33 -12.51 -14.15
N TYR A 187 -21.24 -11.89 -15.32
CA TYR A 187 -20.23 -10.86 -15.59
C TYR A 187 -20.27 -9.73 -14.56
N ASP A 188 -21.46 -9.21 -14.25
CA ASP A 188 -21.63 -8.14 -13.26
C ASP A 188 -21.13 -8.55 -11.87
N VAL A 189 -21.35 -9.80 -11.47
CA VAL A 189 -20.84 -10.35 -10.20
C VAL A 189 -19.31 -10.35 -10.19
N PHE A 190 -18.64 -10.87 -11.23
CA PHE A 190 -17.18 -10.87 -11.30
C PHE A 190 -16.59 -9.47 -11.36
N ASN A 191 -17.21 -8.56 -12.11
CA ASN A 191 -16.81 -7.16 -12.18
C ASN A 191 -16.90 -6.48 -10.81
N ASN A 192 -18.02 -6.65 -10.10
CA ASN A 192 -18.18 -6.09 -8.76
C ASN A 192 -17.15 -6.67 -7.76
N LEU A 193 -16.89 -7.98 -7.82
CA LEU A 193 -15.87 -8.63 -6.98
C LEU A 193 -14.46 -8.12 -7.30
N LEU A 194 -14.15 -7.87 -8.57
CA LEU A 194 -12.88 -7.28 -8.98
C LEU A 194 -12.74 -5.84 -8.45
N LEU A 195 -13.80 -5.03 -8.55
CA LEU A 195 -13.81 -3.63 -8.09
C LEU A 195 -13.61 -3.50 -6.57
N ILE A 196 -14.05 -4.51 -5.80
CA ILE A 196 -13.87 -4.54 -4.34
C ILE A 196 -12.43 -4.92 -3.96
N GLN A 197 -11.63 -5.50 -4.85
CA GLN A 197 -10.25 -5.86 -4.52
C GLN A 197 -9.40 -4.64 -4.19
N PRO A 198 -8.56 -4.68 -3.12
CA PRO A 198 -7.82 -3.50 -2.65
C PRO A 198 -6.93 -2.87 -3.72
N PHE A 199 -6.28 -3.70 -4.53
CA PHE A 199 -5.40 -3.22 -5.60
C PHE A 199 -6.16 -2.55 -6.74
N LYS A 200 -7.28 -3.14 -7.18
CA LYS A 200 -8.10 -2.53 -8.24
C LYS A 200 -8.79 -1.25 -7.77
N LEU A 201 -9.22 -1.24 -6.51
CA LEU A 201 -9.77 -0.04 -5.89
C LEU A 201 -8.72 1.08 -5.80
N LEU A 202 -7.46 0.77 -5.48
CA LEU A 202 -6.35 1.72 -5.51
C LEU A 202 -6.16 2.29 -6.91
N ASP A 203 -6.15 1.44 -7.93
CA ASP A 203 -6.00 1.85 -9.32
C ASP A 203 -7.10 2.81 -9.76
N LEU A 204 -8.36 2.45 -9.53
CA LEU A 204 -9.52 3.28 -9.89
C LEU A 204 -9.62 4.56 -9.06
N GLY A 205 -9.37 4.47 -7.75
CA GLY A 205 -9.49 5.61 -6.84
C GLY A 205 -8.44 6.69 -7.07
N LEU A 206 -7.32 6.32 -7.70
CA LEU A 206 -6.28 7.27 -8.09
C LEU A 206 -6.46 7.79 -9.52
N ALA A 207 -7.18 7.06 -10.39
CA ALA A 207 -7.44 7.46 -11.75
C ALA A 207 -8.60 8.50 -11.88
N THR A 208 -9.47 8.61 -10.87
CA THR A 208 -10.63 9.51 -10.91
C THR A 208 -10.34 10.84 -10.23
N GLU A 209 -10.49 11.95 -10.95
CA GLU A 209 -10.36 13.29 -10.37
C GLU A 209 -11.47 13.61 -9.36
N GLN A 210 -12.68 13.07 -9.56
CA GLN A 210 -13.82 13.30 -8.69
C GLN A 210 -14.26 12.01 -7.99
N ILE A 211 -14.31 12.07 -6.66
CA ILE A 211 -14.87 10.97 -5.84
C ILE A 211 -16.38 11.06 -5.87
N GLY A 212 -17.01 10.28 -6.75
CA GLY A 212 -18.47 10.13 -6.77
C GLY A 212 -18.98 9.25 -5.62
N ASN A 213 -20.28 9.38 -5.32
CA ASN A 213 -20.94 8.57 -4.28
C ASN A 213 -20.82 7.06 -4.53
N SER A 214 -20.77 6.62 -5.78
CA SER A 214 -20.56 5.23 -6.19
C SER A 214 -19.19 4.71 -5.75
N PHE A 215 -18.14 5.49 -5.97
CA PHE A 215 -16.78 5.14 -5.53
C PHE A 215 -16.69 5.01 -4.01
N MET A 216 -17.26 5.96 -3.26
CA MET A 216 -17.27 5.91 -1.78
C MET A 216 -17.98 4.67 -1.24
N LYS A 217 -19.10 4.26 -1.85
CA LYS A 217 -19.79 3.00 -1.51
C LYS A 217 -18.90 1.78 -1.79
N THR A 218 -18.30 1.70 -2.97
CA THR A 218 -17.42 0.59 -3.35
C THR A 218 -16.20 0.53 -2.42
N ALA A 219 -15.59 1.66 -2.08
CA ALA A 219 -14.50 1.74 -1.13
C ALA A 219 -14.92 1.23 0.26
N GLY A 220 -16.06 1.67 0.77
CA GLY A 220 -16.60 1.20 2.06
C GLY A 220 -16.81 -0.32 2.07
N ILE A 221 -17.42 -0.87 1.02
CA ILE A 221 -17.62 -2.32 0.88
C ILE A 221 -16.28 -3.05 0.83
N SER A 222 -15.30 -2.53 0.08
CA SER A 222 -13.95 -3.10 0.00
C SER A 222 -13.26 -3.14 1.38
N PHE A 223 -13.32 -2.06 2.15
CA PHE A 223 -12.74 -2.04 3.50
C PHE A 223 -13.37 -3.09 4.42
N VAL A 224 -14.70 -3.23 4.40
CA VAL A 224 -15.41 -4.26 5.18
C VAL A 224 -15.02 -5.66 4.70
N PHE A 225 -14.99 -5.89 3.38
CA PHE A 225 -14.62 -7.18 2.79
C PHE A 225 -13.20 -7.59 3.18
N VAL A 226 -12.23 -6.70 3.02
CA VAL A 226 -10.82 -6.95 3.36
C VAL A 226 -10.66 -7.21 4.86
N PHE A 227 -11.33 -6.42 5.69
CA PHE A 227 -11.29 -6.58 7.13
C PHE A 227 -11.85 -7.94 7.56
N VAL A 228 -13.05 -8.31 7.08
CA VAL A 228 -13.73 -9.54 7.49
C VAL A 228 -13.06 -10.77 6.85
N ILE A 229 -12.83 -10.76 5.55
CA ILE A 229 -12.40 -11.97 4.83
C ILE A 229 -10.89 -12.17 4.94
N TYR A 230 -10.07 -11.12 4.81
CA TYR A 230 -8.63 -11.29 4.83
C TYR A 230 -8.03 -11.14 6.23
N LEU A 231 -8.32 -10.03 6.93
CA LEU A 231 -7.71 -9.77 8.22
C LEU A 231 -8.19 -10.72 9.32
N ILE A 232 -9.50 -10.91 9.46
CA ILE A 232 -10.04 -11.80 10.50
C ILE A 232 -9.64 -13.25 10.21
N SER A 233 -9.74 -13.72 8.97
CA SER A 233 -9.35 -15.07 8.60
C SER A 233 -7.84 -15.33 8.83
N GLY A 234 -7.00 -14.35 8.43
CA GLY A 234 -5.56 -14.39 8.71
C GLY A 234 -5.24 -14.44 10.19
N TYR A 235 -5.91 -13.60 11.00
CA TYR A 235 -5.79 -13.61 12.45
C TYR A 235 -6.24 -14.94 13.08
N VAL A 236 -7.42 -15.46 12.70
CA VAL A 236 -7.95 -16.73 13.22
C VAL A 236 -6.99 -17.87 12.92
N ARG A 237 -6.48 -17.95 11.70
CA ARG A 237 -5.49 -18.98 11.34
C ARG A 237 -4.19 -18.83 12.14
N PHE A 238 -3.68 -17.61 12.27
CA PHE A 238 -2.46 -17.36 13.05
C PHE A 238 -2.65 -17.68 14.53
N SER A 239 -3.82 -17.38 15.10
CA SER A 239 -4.13 -17.64 16.50
C SER A 239 -4.25 -19.13 16.83
N ARG A 240 -4.71 -19.96 15.86
CA ARG A 240 -4.92 -21.41 16.04
C ARG A 240 -3.70 -22.25 15.70
N LYS A 241 -2.70 -21.68 15.06
CA LYS A 241 -1.53 -22.42 14.61
C LYS A 241 -0.70 -22.88 15.83
N GLU A 242 -0.54 -24.19 16.00
CA GLU A 242 0.46 -24.73 16.90
C GLU A 242 1.86 -24.41 16.39
N ILE A 243 2.77 -24.07 17.33
CA ILE A 243 4.15 -23.78 17.01
C ILE A 243 4.87 -25.12 17.09
N ASN A 244 5.00 -25.78 15.96
CA ASN A 244 5.90 -26.91 15.78
C ASN A 244 7.25 -26.41 15.25
#